data_c02614a183d2033ee36c5b30d2d6ecdb
#
_entry.id   c02614a183d2033ee36c5b30d2d6ecdb
#
_cell.length_a   1.000
_cell.length_b   1.000
_cell.length_c   1.000
_cell.angle_alpha   90.00
_cell.angle_beta   90.00
_cell.angle_gamma   90.00
#
_symmetry.space_group_name_H-M   'P 1'
#
loop_
_entity.id
_entity.type
_entity.pdbx_description
1 polymer ?
#
loop_
_entity_poly.entity_id
_entity_poly.type
_entity_poly.pdbx_seq_one_letter_code
_entity_poly.pdbx_strand_id
1 'polypeptide(L)'
;MAFTGNFFCTSFKDELLEGVHDFRLTSGDVFKLALYTNSASFTAATTAYTATNEVTASGSYSAGGGTLTNVSPTVSGTTAFTDFADLTFTTATITARGALIYNTTPAHTYTNPTCVVLDFGSDRSSTAGDFTIVFPTADASNAIIRIA
;
A
#
# COMPACT_ATOMS: atom_id res chain seq x y z
N MET A 1 -16.49 10.36 6.67
CA MET A 1 -15.28 10.54 5.86
C MET A 1 -14.41 9.33 6.08
N ALA A 2 -14.09 8.67 5.01
CA ALA A 2 -13.50 7.32 5.07
C ALA A 2 -12.00 7.30 5.34
N PHE A 3 -11.30 8.34 4.94
CA PHE A 3 -9.85 8.47 5.12
C PHE A 3 -9.55 9.64 6.05
N THR A 4 -8.64 9.43 6.99
CA THR A 4 -8.27 10.43 8.02
C THR A 4 -6.77 10.65 8.07
N GLY A 5 -6.07 10.46 6.95
CA GLY A 5 -4.64 10.56 6.80
C GLY A 5 -3.98 9.21 6.55
N ASN A 6 -2.65 9.23 6.42
CA ASN A 6 -1.84 8.03 6.24
C ASN A 6 -1.54 7.38 7.58
N PHE A 7 -1.68 6.06 7.68
CA PHE A 7 -1.33 5.34 8.91
C PHE A 7 -0.98 3.87 8.64
N PHE A 8 -0.18 3.30 9.55
CA PHE A 8 0.01 1.86 9.64
C PHE A 8 -1.15 1.24 10.40
N CYS A 9 -1.67 0.11 9.89
CA CYS A 9 -2.63 -0.69 10.64
C CYS A 9 -1.97 -1.23 11.92
N THR A 10 -2.73 -1.35 13.00
CA THR A 10 -2.17 -1.81 14.29
C THR A 10 -1.65 -3.24 14.20
N SER A 11 -2.38 -4.12 13.50
CA SER A 11 -1.94 -5.50 13.25
C SER A 11 -0.60 -5.56 12.52
N PHE A 12 -0.36 -4.68 11.54
CA PHE A 12 0.91 -4.62 10.82
C PHE A 12 2.12 -4.42 11.75
N LYS A 13 1.97 -3.60 12.79
CA LYS A 13 3.04 -3.34 13.76
C LYS A 13 3.39 -4.59 14.57
N ASP A 14 2.38 -5.35 14.96
CA ASP A 14 2.52 -6.63 15.65
C ASP A 14 3.14 -7.69 14.72
N GLU A 15 2.60 -7.81 13.53
CA GLU A 15 3.04 -8.73 12.47
C GLU A 15 4.50 -8.50 12.04
N LEU A 16 5.01 -7.24 12.09
CA LEU A 16 6.42 -6.94 11.89
C LEU A 16 7.30 -7.59 12.95
N LEU A 17 6.87 -7.58 14.22
CA LEU A 17 7.60 -8.20 15.33
C LEU A 17 7.56 -9.72 15.25
N GLU A 18 6.50 -10.28 14.67
CA GLU A 18 6.37 -11.73 14.44
C GLU A 18 7.13 -12.22 13.19
N GLY A 19 7.65 -11.31 12.37
CA GLY A 19 8.35 -11.66 11.12
C GLY A 19 7.40 -12.10 10.00
N VAL A 20 6.17 -11.58 9.98
CA VAL A 20 5.15 -11.92 8.98
C VAL A 20 5.44 -11.30 7.62
N HIS A 21 6.08 -10.14 7.59
CA HIS A 21 6.31 -9.34 6.38
C HIS A 21 7.79 -9.29 6.00
N ASP A 22 8.10 -9.68 4.78
CA ASP A 22 9.44 -9.60 4.21
C ASP A 22 9.47 -8.61 3.03
N PHE A 23 10.10 -7.46 3.22
CA PHE A 23 10.18 -6.38 2.23
C PHE A 23 11.39 -6.48 1.29
N ARG A 24 12.14 -7.56 1.30
CA ARG A 24 13.29 -7.70 0.37
C ARG A 24 12.81 -7.74 -1.07
N LEU A 25 13.58 -7.12 -1.97
CA LEU A 25 13.29 -7.13 -3.40
C LEU A 25 13.37 -8.54 -4.00
N THR A 26 14.39 -9.30 -3.59
CA THR A 26 14.58 -10.69 -4.04
C THR A 26 14.20 -11.64 -2.91
N SER A 27 13.31 -12.57 -3.21
CA SER A 27 12.78 -13.57 -2.26
C SER A 27 11.96 -12.99 -1.10
N GLY A 28 11.60 -11.71 -1.15
CA GLY A 28 10.66 -11.10 -0.22
C GLY A 28 9.21 -11.40 -0.60
N ASP A 29 8.28 -10.87 0.21
CA ASP A 29 6.85 -11.04 -0.01
C ASP A 29 6.35 -10.19 -1.18
N VAL A 30 5.21 -10.60 -1.74
CA VAL A 30 4.49 -9.87 -2.78
C VAL A 30 3.44 -8.97 -2.13
N PHE A 31 3.67 -7.67 -2.22
CA PHE A 31 2.71 -6.66 -1.76
C PHE A 31 1.87 -6.14 -2.92
N LYS A 32 0.63 -5.78 -2.63
CA LYS A 32 -0.27 -5.12 -3.58
C LYS A 32 -0.80 -3.81 -3.01
N LEU A 33 -1.14 -2.91 -3.93
CA LEU A 33 -1.84 -1.66 -3.63
C LEU A 33 -3.18 -1.66 -4.34
N ALA A 34 -4.26 -1.63 -3.55
CA ALA A 34 -5.62 -1.48 -4.05
C ALA A 34 -6.11 -0.04 -3.83
N LEU A 35 -6.87 0.48 -4.80
CA LEU A 35 -7.42 1.84 -4.80
C LEU A 35 -8.86 1.84 -4.32
N TYR A 36 -9.24 2.87 -3.56
CA TYR A 36 -10.56 2.96 -2.97
C TYR A 36 -11.23 4.31 -3.20
N THR A 37 -12.55 4.25 -3.34
CA THR A 37 -13.40 5.42 -3.42
C THR A 37 -13.52 6.11 -2.05
N ASN A 38 -14.07 7.34 -2.04
CA ASN A 38 -14.34 8.08 -0.80
C ASN A 38 -15.36 7.40 0.12
N SER A 39 -16.05 6.37 -0.32
CA SER A 39 -16.99 5.58 0.49
C SER A 39 -16.30 4.47 1.32
N ALA A 40 -15.05 4.16 1.06
CA ALA A 40 -14.30 3.18 1.85
C ALA A 40 -14.06 3.70 3.27
N SER A 41 -14.04 2.82 4.25
CA SER A 41 -13.79 3.18 5.65
C SER A 41 -12.69 2.29 6.23
N PHE A 42 -11.53 2.87 6.46
CA PHE A 42 -10.39 2.21 7.09
C PHE A 42 -10.06 2.87 8.41
N THR A 43 -9.64 2.04 9.36
CA THR A 43 -9.16 2.47 10.68
C THR A 43 -7.87 1.74 11.02
N ALA A 44 -7.20 2.15 12.07
CA ALA A 44 -6.04 1.43 12.59
C ALA A 44 -6.35 -0.04 12.93
N ALA A 45 -7.61 -0.39 13.15
CA ALA A 45 -8.06 -1.76 13.43
C ALA A 45 -8.36 -2.58 12.17
N THR A 46 -8.17 -2.04 10.97
CA THR A 46 -8.30 -2.79 9.71
C THR A 46 -7.19 -3.83 9.62
N THR A 47 -7.55 -5.11 9.47
CA THR A 47 -6.60 -6.23 9.56
C THR A 47 -6.35 -6.96 8.25
N ALA A 48 -7.25 -6.84 7.26
CA ALA A 48 -7.12 -7.54 5.99
C ALA A 48 -7.69 -6.74 4.82
N TYR A 49 -7.21 -7.05 3.62
CA TYR A 49 -7.78 -6.51 2.39
C TYR A 49 -9.28 -6.81 2.28
N THR A 50 -10.02 -5.84 1.75
CA THR A 50 -11.44 -5.98 1.41
C THR A 50 -11.72 -5.35 0.05
N ALA A 51 -12.59 -5.96 -0.74
CA ALA A 51 -13.05 -5.40 -2.01
C ALA A 51 -14.18 -4.35 -1.84
N THR A 52 -14.67 -4.14 -0.62
CA THR A 52 -15.75 -3.19 -0.34
C THR A 52 -15.30 -1.77 -0.63
N ASN A 53 -15.99 -1.09 -1.55
CA ASN A 53 -15.67 0.27 -2.02
C ASN A 53 -14.31 0.42 -2.72
N GLU A 54 -13.72 -0.68 -3.17
CA GLU A 54 -12.60 -0.64 -4.09
C GLU A 54 -13.05 -0.01 -5.43
N VAL A 55 -12.16 0.68 -6.13
CA VAL A 55 -12.48 1.24 -7.45
C VAL A 55 -12.71 0.12 -8.45
N THR A 56 -13.61 0.35 -9.42
CA THR A 56 -13.93 -0.61 -10.45
C THR A 56 -12.74 -0.82 -11.39
N ALA A 57 -12.53 -2.05 -11.84
CA ALA A 57 -11.49 -2.39 -12.83
C ALA A 57 -11.60 -1.51 -14.08
N SER A 58 -10.47 -0.95 -14.52
CA SER A 58 -10.38 -0.08 -15.69
C SER A 58 -8.94 -0.01 -16.20
N GLY A 59 -8.75 -0.12 -17.51
CA GLY A 59 -7.41 -0.16 -18.09
C GLY A 59 -6.59 -1.30 -17.52
N SER A 60 -5.39 -1.02 -17.03
CA SER A 60 -4.56 -2.03 -16.37
C SER A 60 -4.87 -2.23 -14.87
N TYR A 61 -5.84 -1.49 -14.31
CA TYR A 61 -6.31 -1.73 -12.94
C TYR A 61 -7.29 -2.90 -12.89
N SER A 62 -7.02 -3.87 -12.06
CA SER A 62 -7.92 -5.01 -11.77
C SER A 62 -8.26 -5.05 -10.28
N ALA A 63 -9.37 -5.71 -9.92
CA ALA A 63 -9.74 -5.92 -8.53
C ALA A 63 -8.59 -6.57 -7.74
N GLY A 64 -8.34 -6.08 -6.55
CA GLY A 64 -7.16 -6.41 -5.73
C GLY A 64 -5.97 -5.49 -5.98
N GLY A 65 -6.03 -4.61 -6.97
CA GLY A 65 -4.99 -3.62 -7.25
C GLY A 65 -3.78 -4.15 -8.02
N GLY A 66 -2.72 -3.38 -8.01
CA GLY A 66 -1.45 -3.68 -8.68
C GLY A 66 -0.39 -4.22 -7.74
N THR A 67 0.49 -5.06 -8.28
CA THR A 67 1.66 -5.58 -7.55
C THR A 67 2.69 -4.47 -7.39
N LEU A 68 3.17 -4.29 -6.18
CA LEU A 68 4.24 -3.35 -5.86
C LEU A 68 5.62 -3.99 -6.09
N THR A 69 6.58 -3.17 -6.45
CA THR A 69 8.00 -3.55 -6.51
C THR A 69 8.68 -3.07 -5.24
N ASN A 70 9.16 -4.02 -4.43
CA ASN A 70 9.82 -3.70 -3.16
C ASN A 70 11.16 -2.98 -3.40
N VAL A 71 11.46 -2.01 -2.55
CA VAL A 71 12.81 -1.48 -2.36
C VAL A 71 13.36 -2.13 -1.10
N SER A 72 14.40 -2.94 -1.22
CA SER A 72 14.92 -3.74 -0.09
C SER A 72 15.23 -2.89 1.14
N PRO A 73 14.89 -3.38 2.34
CA PRO A 73 15.25 -2.71 3.58
C PRO A 73 16.73 -2.37 3.67
N THR A 74 17.04 -1.19 4.13
CA THR A 74 18.41 -0.71 4.37
C THR A 74 18.47 0.20 5.59
N VAL A 75 19.68 0.59 5.97
CA VAL A 75 19.94 1.43 7.16
C VAL A 75 20.73 2.65 6.77
N SER A 76 20.38 3.80 7.34
CA SER A 76 21.16 5.03 7.32
C SER A 76 21.16 5.64 8.72
N GLY A 77 22.34 5.80 9.30
CA GLY A 77 22.46 6.18 10.71
C GLY A 77 21.81 5.14 11.62
N THR A 78 20.85 5.56 12.42
CA THR A 78 20.08 4.71 13.34
C THR A 78 18.71 4.31 12.78
N THR A 79 18.37 4.71 11.56
CA THR A 79 17.07 4.47 10.96
C THR A 79 17.13 3.34 9.93
N ALA A 80 16.34 2.30 10.13
CA ALA A 80 16.04 1.30 9.12
C ALA A 80 14.82 1.75 8.31
N PHE A 81 14.84 1.53 6.99
CA PHE A 81 13.73 1.93 6.12
C PHE A 81 13.57 1.01 4.93
N THR A 82 12.37 0.99 4.38
CA THR A 82 12.02 0.33 3.12
C THR A 82 10.95 1.15 2.40
N ASP A 83 10.79 0.92 1.09
CA ASP A 83 9.86 1.64 0.25
C ASP A 83 9.38 0.75 -0.90
N PHE A 84 8.62 1.34 -1.82
CA PHE A 84 8.21 0.71 -3.08
C PHE A 84 8.55 1.64 -4.26
N ALA A 85 8.76 1.05 -5.43
CA ALA A 85 8.84 1.81 -6.67
C ALA A 85 7.45 2.34 -7.07
N ASP A 86 7.41 3.42 -7.82
CA ASP A 86 6.17 4.00 -8.32
C ASP A 86 5.34 2.96 -9.09
N LEU A 87 4.02 3.03 -8.93
CA LEU A 87 3.07 2.13 -9.57
C LEU A 87 2.13 2.91 -10.48
N THR A 88 2.08 2.53 -11.76
CA THR A 88 1.21 3.17 -12.76
C THR A 88 0.17 2.20 -13.28
N PHE A 89 -1.09 2.63 -13.26
CA PHE A 89 -2.21 1.97 -13.95
C PHE A 89 -2.46 2.71 -15.25
N THR A 90 -2.21 2.03 -16.39
CA THR A 90 -2.28 2.65 -17.71
C THR A 90 -3.68 2.56 -18.33
N THR A 91 -4.03 3.53 -19.17
CA THR A 91 -5.29 3.58 -19.92
C THR A 91 -6.52 3.43 -18.99
N ALA A 92 -6.42 3.95 -17.79
CA ALA A 92 -7.42 3.77 -16.75
C ALA A 92 -8.34 4.98 -16.60
N THR A 93 -9.63 4.72 -16.36
CA THR A 93 -10.61 5.72 -15.92
C THR A 93 -10.94 5.42 -14.47
N ILE A 94 -10.26 6.11 -13.56
CA ILE A 94 -10.30 5.85 -12.12
C ILE A 94 -10.62 7.15 -11.38
N THR A 95 -11.42 7.06 -10.33
CA THR A 95 -11.52 8.08 -9.29
C THR A 95 -11.29 7.39 -7.94
N ALA A 96 -10.17 7.74 -7.29
CA ALA A 96 -9.78 7.16 -6.02
C ALA A 96 -9.51 8.25 -4.97
N ARG A 97 -9.92 8.00 -3.72
CA ARG A 97 -9.65 8.85 -2.57
C ARG A 97 -8.39 8.41 -1.83
N GLY A 98 -8.07 7.15 -1.88
CA GLY A 98 -6.92 6.60 -1.18
C GLY A 98 -6.61 5.17 -1.59
N ALA A 99 -5.68 4.56 -0.90
CA ALA A 99 -5.20 3.22 -1.20
C ALA A 99 -4.93 2.40 0.07
N LEU A 100 -4.91 1.08 -0.10
CA LEU A 100 -4.51 0.13 0.92
C LEU A 100 -3.36 -0.71 0.38
N ILE A 101 -2.26 -0.78 1.12
CA ILE A 101 -1.17 -1.72 0.86
C ILE A 101 -1.36 -2.94 1.76
N TYR A 102 -1.28 -4.12 1.16
CA TYR A 102 -1.43 -5.39 1.85
C TYR A 102 -0.48 -6.46 1.29
N ASN A 103 -0.20 -7.49 2.09
CA ASN A 103 0.71 -8.58 1.74
C ASN A 103 -0.08 -9.77 1.20
N THR A 104 0.27 -10.27 0.02
CA THR A 104 -0.41 -11.44 -0.59
C THR A 104 0.29 -12.76 -0.33
N THR A 105 1.53 -12.73 0.18
CA THR A 105 2.36 -13.91 0.47
C THR A 105 2.98 -13.86 1.87
N PRO A 106 2.20 -13.50 2.92
CA PRO A 106 2.75 -13.34 4.25
C PRO A 106 3.27 -14.68 4.80
N ALA A 107 4.25 -14.62 5.70
CA ALA A 107 4.60 -15.76 6.51
C ALA A 107 3.43 -16.14 7.45
N HIS A 108 3.46 -17.36 7.97
CA HIS A 108 2.45 -17.90 8.87
C HIS A 108 1.05 -18.06 8.21
N THR A 109 -0.02 -18.01 8.99
CA THR A 109 -1.39 -18.33 8.55
C THR A 109 -2.24 -17.08 8.23
N TYR A 110 -1.60 -15.93 8.03
CA TYR A 110 -2.30 -14.69 7.70
C TYR A 110 -2.81 -14.72 6.25
N THR A 111 -3.94 -14.06 6.00
CA THR A 111 -4.53 -13.95 4.66
C THR A 111 -4.69 -12.48 4.29
N ASN A 112 -3.91 -12.03 3.30
CA ASN A 112 -3.93 -10.64 2.80
C ASN A 112 -3.90 -9.59 3.93
N PRO A 113 -2.99 -9.70 4.93
CA PRO A 113 -2.92 -8.76 6.02
C PRO A 113 -2.59 -7.35 5.53
N THR A 114 -3.24 -6.36 6.13
CA THR A 114 -3.05 -4.95 5.78
C THR A 114 -1.78 -4.39 6.38
N CYS A 115 -1.11 -3.51 5.62
CA CYS A 115 0.09 -2.82 6.09
C CYS A 115 -0.18 -1.33 6.33
N VAL A 116 -0.51 -0.61 5.26
CA VAL A 116 -0.58 0.86 5.24
C VAL A 116 -1.86 1.30 4.57
N VAL A 117 -2.53 2.29 5.16
CA VAL A 117 -3.60 3.06 4.53
C VAL A 117 -3.02 4.40 4.07
N LEU A 118 -3.26 4.74 2.81
CA LEU A 118 -2.83 6.00 2.20
C LEU A 118 -4.04 6.86 1.86
N ASP A 119 -4.04 8.09 2.34
CA ASP A 119 -5.07 9.11 2.03
C ASP A 119 -4.48 10.13 1.05
N PHE A 120 -5.10 10.25 -0.12
CA PHE A 120 -4.67 11.22 -1.13
C PHE A 120 -5.12 12.67 -0.81
N GLY A 121 -5.85 12.88 0.28
CA GLY A 121 -6.33 14.17 0.74
C GLY A 121 -7.57 14.67 -0.03
N SER A 122 -7.73 14.26 -1.28
CA SER A 122 -8.89 14.53 -2.13
C SER A 122 -9.02 13.42 -3.18
N ASP A 123 -10.18 13.34 -3.82
CA ASP A 123 -10.37 12.43 -4.95
C ASP A 123 -9.37 12.77 -6.06
N ARG A 124 -8.67 11.76 -6.54
CA ARG A 124 -7.76 11.82 -7.68
C ARG A 124 -8.35 11.03 -8.84
N SER A 125 -8.29 11.57 -10.04
CA SER A 125 -8.92 10.95 -11.20
C SER A 125 -8.00 10.88 -12.40
N SER A 126 -8.17 9.83 -13.20
CA SER A 126 -7.70 9.72 -14.57
C SER A 126 -8.86 9.40 -15.50
N THR A 127 -8.76 9.77 -16.77
CA THR A 127 -9.76 9.44 -17.80
C THR A 127 -9.02 8.92 -19.03
N ALA A 128 -9.18 7.61 -19.29
CA ALA A 128 -8.50 6.88 -20.37
C ALA A 128 -6.98 7.18 -20.41
N GLY A 129 -6.36 7.33 -19.26
CA GLY A 129 -4.97 7.75 -19.11
C GLY A 129 -4.27 7.05 -17.95
N ASP A 130 -3.06 7.50 -17.65
CA ASP A 130 -2.25 6.90 -16.59
C ASP A 130 -2.68 7.44 -15.21
N PHE A 131 -2.83 6.51 -14.26
CA PHE A 131 -3.01 6.82 -12.84
C PHE A 131 -1.77 6.31 -12.10
N THR A 132 -0.90 7.22 -11.68
CA THR A 132 0.38 6.86 -11.05
C THR A 132 0.37 7.15 -9.56
N ILE A 133 0.75 6.14 -8.77
CA ILE A 133 1.08 6.29 -7.35
C ILE A 133 2.58 6.56 -7.26
N VAL A 134 2.94 7.76 -6.84
CA VAL A 134 4.32 8.18 -6.64
C VAL A 134 4.69 7.96 -5.18
N PHE A 135 5.62 7.06 -4.93
CA PHE A 135 6.15 6.83 -3.59
C PHE A 135 7.23 7.88 -3.25
N PRO A 136 7.45 8.17 -1.96
CA PRO A 136 8.50 9.10 -1.56
C PRO A 136 9.89 8.53 -1.89
N THR A 137 10.92 9.37 -1.75
CA THR A 137 12.29 8.90 -1.90
C THR A 137 12.64 7.87 -0.84
N ALA A 138 13.23 6.75 -1.24
CA ALA A 138 13.64 5.67 -0.34
C ALA A 138 14.89 6.07 0.44
N ASP A 139 14.70 6.86 1.49
CA ASP A 139 15.76 7.30 2.41
C ASP A 139 15.26 7.36 3.86
N ALA A 140 16.17 7.61 4.79
CA ALA A 140 15.87 7.62 6.23
C ALA A 140 14.90 8.74 6.67
N SER A 141 14.66 9.74 5.82
CA SER A 141 13.79 10.89 6.12
C SER A 141 12.41 10.79 5.47
N ASN A 142 12.31 10.13 4.31
CA ASN A 142 11.12 10.17 3.44
C ASN A 142 10.47 8.82 3.20
N ALA A 143 11.21 7.70 3.25
CA ALA A 143 10.69 6.38 2.93
C ALA A 143 9.36 6.07 3.63
N ILE A 144 8.49 5.32 2.95
CA ILE A 144 7.13 5.06 3.43
C ILE A 144 7.09 4.26 4.73
N ILE A 145 8.07 3.39 4.96
CA ILE A 145 8.21 2.64 6.22
C ILE A 145 9.59 2.93 6.82
N ARG A 146 9.61 3.48 8.03
CA ARG A 146 10.83 3.81 8.76
C ARG A 146 10.72 3.40 10.21
N ILE A 147 11.81 2.86 10.75
CA ILE A 147 11.99 2.51 12.15
C ILE A 147 13.25 3.22 12.63
N ALA A 148 13.07 4.23 13.47
CA ALA A 148 14.14 5.05 14.01
C ALA A 148 14.42 4.71 15.48
#